data_fd72bf6f69277f03b02b21668ec0b17f
#
_entry.id   fd72bf6f69277f03b02b21668ec0b17f
#
_cell.length_a   1.000
_cell.length_b   1.000
_cell.length_c   1.000
_cell.angle_alpha   90.00
_cell.angle_beta   90.00
_cell.angle_gamma   90.00
#
_symmetry.space_group_name_H-M   'P 1'
#
loop_
_entity.id
_entity.type
_entity.pdbx_description
1 polymer ?
#
loop_
_entity_poly.entity_id
_entity_poly.type
_entity_poly.pdbx_seq_one_letter_code
_entity_poly.pdbx_strand_id
1 'polypeptide(L)'
;MNQRSVICSATARFVPREASTTIPGIFRSHKPRGIQGIEFGNSGPRKYSSDRFICITSVNHHRFRIRLYKSGEEMKAMVIARQSSSPGLALVDVAPAELGDKQVRVAVRAASVNRADLAQLAGTHTSIGGVPQAQVVGLDAAGEIVEVGPGVTDYARGDRVMAMVAGGLAQEIVVDASMLIPIPTNWSYIEGAAAVLGFMTAHNALVTTARMADGESVAIHAATSGVGMQAVQLARYFGAGLIVGTTRSDRGSALLDALGVDEVINTSSTDFAARALDITEGSGIDIVLDHVGGSYLSMNIQAAAVKGRIVGVGRLGGAEGLLDMEALAFKRLELVGVTFRTRTTQEKAEIVHALRRDIAPFRPDAAHRDIHESLRPVIARVLPWNEAEQAYQLMSGNDMLGKIVLEVG
;
A
#
# COMPACT_ATOMS: atom_id res chain seq x y z
N MET A 1 17.14 -31.00 5.45
CA MET A 1 18.41 -30.48 4.93
C MET A 1 18.41 -28.96 5.14
N ASN A 2 19.25 -28.51 6.06
CA ASN A 2 19.31 -27.13 6.54
C ASN A 2 19.86 -26.17 5.48
N GLN A 3 19.06 -25.27 4.99
CA GLN A 3 19.55 -24.05 4.31
C GLN A 3 19.76 -22.96 5.36
N ARG A 4 21.00 -22.66 5.69
CA ARG A 4 21.37 -21.49 6.46
C ARG A 4 21.40 -20.29 5.52
N SER A 5 20.49 -19.34 5.73
CA SER A 5 20.51 -18.03 5.11
C SER A 5 21.67 -17.21 5.68
N VAL A 6 22.57 -16.78 4.81
CA VAL A 6 23.62 -15.81 5.14
C VAL A 6 23.00 -14.42 5.07
N ILE A 7 22.82 -13.81 6.23
CA ILE A 7 22.39 -12.41 6.36
C ILE A 7 23.62 -11.54 6.10
N CYS A 8 23.61 -10.81 4.99
CA CYS A 8 24.60 -9.78 4.72
C CYS A 8 24.06 -8.45 5.27
N SER A 9 24.52 -8.05 6.45
CA SER A 9 24.26 -6.71 6.98
C SER A 9 25.10 -5.71 6.19
N ALA A 10 24.44 -4.77 5.51
CA ALA A 10 25.13 -3.64 4.88
C ALA A 10 25.61 -2.67 5.97
N THR A 11 26.83 -2.86 6.44
CA THR A 11 27.56 -1.85 7.19
C THR A 11 28.46 -1.11 6.20
N ALA A 12 28.11 0.10 5.84
CA ALA A 12 29.02 1.01 5.17
C ALA A 12 30.18 1.32 6.12
N ARG A 13 31.39 0.90 5.80
CA ARG A 13 32.59 1.31 6.49
C ARG A 13 33.32 2.36 5.66
N PHE A 14 33.51 3.51 6.29
CA PHE A 14 34.39 4.57 5.84
C PHE A 14 35.86 4.05 5.89
N VAL A 15 36.57 4.12 4.77
CA VAL A 15 37.99 3.79 4.70
C VAL A 15 38.77 5.10 4.54
N PRO A 16 39.56 5.54 5.53
CA PRO A 16 40.39 6.73 5.38
C PRO A 16 41.51 6.51 4.35
N ARG A 17 41.91 7.59 3.78
CA ARG A 17 42.96 7.73 2.75
C ARG A 17 44.32 7.39 3.28
N GLU A 18 44.73 6.18 3.48
CA GLU A 18 46.10 5.74 3.58
C GLU A 18 46.16 4.26 3.97
N ALA A 19 45.99 3.43 2.96
CA ALA A 19 46.55 2.08 2.98
C ALA A 19 46.42 1.49 1.58
N SER A 20 47.50 1.42 0.90
CA SER A 20 47.65 0.55 -0.24
C SER A 20 47.50 -0.89 0.22
N THR A 21 46.79 -1.66 -0.61
CA THR A 21 46.88 -3.11 -0.66
C THR A 21 46.12 -3.91 0.37
N THR A 22 45.35 -4.84 -0.19
CA THR A 22 44.81 -6.06 0.41
C THR A 22 43.89 -5.88 1.58
N ILE A 23 42.62 -6.07 1.29
CA ILE A 23 41.58 -6.28 2.30
C ILE A 23 41.82 -7.67 2.92
N PRO A 24 42.42 -7.81 4.11
CA PRO A 24 42.51 -9.09 4.80
C PRO A 24 41.19 -9.23 5.60
N GLY A 25 40.41 -10.21 5.28
CA GLY A 25 39.34 -10.58 6.20
C GLY A 25 37.99 -10.99 5.61
N ILE A 26 37.79 -10.88 4.30
CA ILE A 26 36.51 -11.26 3.67
C ILE A 26 36.54 -12.69 3.10
N PHE A 27 37.72 -13.35 3.01
CA PHE A 27 37.88 -14.71 2.48
C PHE A 27 38.55 -15.62 3.47
N ARG A 28 37.89 -15.99 4.55
CA ARG A 28 38.16 -17.26 5.26
C ARG A 28 36.86 -17.90 5.64
N SER A 29 36.45 -18.86 4.84
CA SER A 29 36.12 -20.22 5.20
C SER A 29 35.24 -20.89 4.15
N HIS A 30 35.68 -22.06 3.75
CA HIS A 30 35.02 -23.10 2.96
C HIS A 30 34.96 -22.88 1.44
N LYS A 31 35.99 -23.40 0.77
CA LYS A 31 35.94 -23.73 -0.67
C LYS A 31 34.87 -24.82 -0.93
N PRO A 32 33.86 -24.55 -1.70
CA PRO A 32 33.17 -25.60 -2.45
C PRO A 32 34.09 -26.00 -3.62
N ARG A 33 34.32 -27.27 -3.79
CA ARG A 33 35.03 -27.81 -4.97
C ARG A 33 34.29 -27.38 -6.24
N GLY A 34 34.96 -26.64 -7.14
CA GLY A 34 34.47 -26.43 -8.51
C GLY A 34 34.38 -25.00 -9.02
N ILE A 35 34.90 -23.98 -8.33
CA ILE A 35 34.97 -22.62 -8.90
C ILE A 35 36.42 -22.36 -9.31
N GLN A 36 36.70 -22.41 -10.62
CA GLN A 36 37.91 -21.88 -11.21
C GLN A 36 37.91 -20.35 -11.07
N GLY A 37 39.07 -19.78 -10.74
CA GLY A 37 39.30 -18.41 -10.32
C GLY A 37 38.75 -17.38 -11.30
N ILE A 38 38.21 -16.30 -10.75
CA ILE A 38 37.94 -15.05 -11.46
C ILE A 38 39.30 -14.38 -11.70
N GLU A 39 39.81 -14.46 -12.91
CA GLU A 39 41.00 -13.66 -13.31
C GLU A 39 40.56 -12.20 -13.43
N PHE A 40 41.06 -11.37 -12.50
CA PHE A 40 41.03 -9.93 -12.70
C PHE A 40 42.08 -9.61 -13.76
N GLY A 41 41.64 -9.24 -14.97
CA GLY A 41 42.55 -8.76 -16.02
C GLY A 41 43.43 -7.65 -15.47
N ASN A 42 44.74 -7.75 -15.76
CA ASN A 42 45.81 -6.87 -15.31
C ASN A 42 45.69 -5.49 -15.99
N SER A 43 44.70 -4.69 -15.63
CA SER A 43 44.63 -3.26 -15.92
C SER A 43 45.12 -2.52 -14.69
N GLY A 44 46.23 -1.81 -14.81
CA GLY A 44 46.90 -1.11 -13.75
C GLY A 44 45.99 -0.19 -12.90
N PRO A 45 46.48 0.35 -11.77
CA PRO A 45 45.68 1.01 -10.77
C PRO A 45 44.92 2.21 -11.35
N ARG A 46 43.64 2.07 -11.61
CA ARG A 46 42.77 3.21 -11.91
C ARG A 46 42.56 3.99 -10.61
N LYS A 47 43.04 5.22 -10.60
CA LYS A 47 42.72 6.18 -9.52
C LYS A 47 41.23 6.44 -9.55
N TYR A 48 40.51 5.86 -8.59
CA TYR A 48 39.10 6.23 -8.33
C TYR A 48 39.14 7.56 -7.53
N SER A 49 38.31 8.51 -7.93
CA SER A 49 38.11 9.74 -7.18
C SER A 49 37.47 9.40 -5.83
N SER A 50 37.81 10.17 -4.79
CA SER A 50 37.39 9.96 -3.40
C SER A 50 35.86 10.07 -3.14
N ASP A 51 35.07 10.24 -4.19
CA ASP A 51 33.67 10.65 -4.10
C ASP A 51 32.70 9.55 -4.54
N ARG A 52 33.11 8.27 -4.53
CA ARG A 52 32.22 7.17 -4.91
C ARG A 52 32.28 6.00 -3.92
N PHE A 53 31.11 5.49 -3.55
CA PHE A 53 30.97 4.29 -2.72
C PHE A 53 30.64 3.07 -3.59
N ILE A 54 31.10 1.90 -3.16
CA ILE A 54 30.81 0.62 -3.83
C ILE A 54 29.70 -0.07 -3.06
N CYS A 55 28.55 -0.24 -3.67
CA CYS A 55 27.50 -1.12 -3.17
C CYS A 55 27.50 -2.42 -3.99
N ILE A 56 27.60 -3.57 -3.31
CA ILE A 56 27.56 -4.89 -3.93
C ILE A 56 26.18 -5.48 -3.66
N THR A 57 25.34 -5.56 -4.68
CA THR A 57 24.02 -6.21 -4.57
C THR A 57 24.05 -7.58 -5.27
N SER A 58 23.52 -8.63 -4.63
CA SER A 58 23.37 -9.96 -5.20
C SER A 58 22.12 -10.01 -6.07
N VAL A 59 22.27 -10.41 -7.34
CA VAL A 59 21.18 -10.52 -8.31
C VAL A 59 21.12 -11.95 -8.86
N ASN A 60 20.73 -12.94 -8.15
CA ASN A 60 20.79 -14.38 -8.41
C ASN A 60 22.14 -15.03 -8.02
N HIS A 61 22.12 -16.32 -7.71
CA HIS A 61 23.19 -17.09 -7.09
C HIS A 61 24.61 -17.01 -7.71
N HIS A 62 24.78 -16.31 -8.86
CA HIS A 62 26.07 -16.21 -9.54
C HIS A 62 26.37 -14.86 -10.21
N ARG A 63 25.56 -13.82 -9.98
CA ARG A 63 25.85 -12.47 -10.53
C ARG A 63 25.79 -11.42 -9.43
N PHE A 64 26.90 -10.68 -9.27
CA PHE A 64 26.98 -9.51 -8.40
C PHE A 64 26.90 -8.27 -9.29
N ARG A 65 26.07 -7.31 -8.94
CA ARG A 65 26.12 -5.96 -9.50
C ARG A 65 26.94 -5.08 -8.56
N ILE A 66 28.00 -4.50 -9.08
CA ILE A 66 28.79 -3.49 -8.39
C ILE A 66 28.29 -2.13 -8.85
N ARG A 67 27.84 -1.32 -7.92
CA ARG A 67 27.37 0.03 -8.17
C ARG A 67 28.31 1.03 -7.50
N LEU A 68 28.68 2.08 -8.24
CA LEU A 68 29.45 3.20 -7.74
C LEU A 68 28.50 4.38 -7.57
N TYR A 69 28.30 4.83 -6.33
CA TYR A 69 27.55 6.04 -6.03
C TYR A 69 28.50 7.21 -5.81
N LYS A 70 28.09 8.43 -6.17
CA LYS A 70 28.80 9.64 -5.79
C LYS A 70 28.47 9.98 -4.33
N SER A 71 29.46 10.47 -3.60
CA SER A 71 29.20 11.05 -2.27
C SER A 71 28.29 12.28 -2.42
N GLY A 72 27.20 12.30 -1.68
CA GLY A 72 26.20 13.37 -1.73
C GLY A 72 24.88 13.03 -2.43
N GLU A 73 24.72 11.82 -3.00
CA GLU A 73 23.47 11.33 -3.56
C GLU A 73 22.72 10.41 -2.56
N GLU A 74 22.70 10.76 -1.29
CA GLU A 74 21.92 10.03 -0.28
C GLU A 74 20.60 10.74 -0.01
N MET A 75 19.53 9.98 0.14
CA MET A 75 18.22 10.48 0.56
C MET A 75 17.79 9.77 1.84
N LYS A 76 16.94 10.42 2.62
CA LYS A 76 16.38 9.81 3.83
C LYS A 76 15.19 8.93 3.51
N ALA A 77 15.11 7.78 4.19
CA ALA A 77 14.00 6.86 4.11
C ALA A 77 13.72 6.22 5.48
N MET A 78 12.45 5.90 5.74
CA MET A 78 12.03 5.18 6.93
C MET A 78 12.13 3.69 6.67
N VAL A 79 12.86 2.97 7.51
CA VAL A 79 13.07 1.52 7.39
C VAL A 79 12.64 0.77 8.64
N ILE A 80 12.36 -0.52 8.48
CA ILE A 80 12.18 -1.40 9.63
C ILE A 80 13.55 -1.69 10.25
N ALA A 81 13.77 -1.15 11.44
CA ALA A 81 14.95 -1.44 12.26
C ALA A 81 14.63 -2.64 13.17
N ARG A 82 15.41 -3.73 13.00
CA ARG A 82 15.32 -4.89 13.91
C ARG A 82 16.25 -4.63 15.10
N GLN A 83 15.67 -4.15 16.18
CA GLN A 83 16.35 -4.12 17.48
C GLN A 83 16.14 -5.47 18.19
N SER A 84 17.00 -5.77 19.16
CA SER A 84 17.10 -7.12 19.78
C SER A 84 15.82 -7.66 20.42
N SER A 85 14.79 -6.85 20.65
CA SER A 85 13.55 -7.26 21.35
C SER A 85 12.27 -7.00 20.58
N SER A 86 12.23 -6.06 19.63
CA SER A 86 11.04 -5.78 18.81
C SER A 86 11.40 -4.99 17.56
N PRO A 87 10.67 -5.16 16.44
CA PRO A 87 10.84 -4.32 15.26
C PRO A 87 10.38 -2.90 15.58
N GLY A 88 11.18 -1.91 15.21
CA GLY A 88 10.89 -0.48 15.28
C GLY A 88 11.08 0.18 13.91
N LEU A 89 10.90 1.48 13.85
CA LEU A 89 11.15 2.29 12.66
C LEU A 89 12.40 3.16 12.87
N ALA A 90 13.20 3.32 11.82
CA ALA A 90 14.37 4.21 11.85
C ALA A 90 14.46 5.02 10.56
N LEU A 91 14.78 6.30 10.69
CA LEU A 91 15.11 7.17 9.56
C LEU A 91 16.59 6.98 9.24
N VAL A 92 16.91 6.56 8.03
CA VAL A 92 18.28 6.25 7.59
C VAL A 92 18.57 6.88 6.24
N ASP A 93 19.83 7.07 5.94
CA ASP A 93 20.28 7.49 4.62
C ASP A 93 20.38 6.26 3.71
N VAL A 94 19.79 6.36 2.53
CA VAL A 94 19.75 5.32 1.50
C VAL A 94 20.13 5.91 0.14
N ALA A 95 20.70 5.07 -0.71
CA ALA A 95 20.95 5.48 -2.09
C ALA A 95 19.63 5.57 -2.87
N PRO A 96 19.40 6.63 -3.66
CA PRO A 96 18.23 6.75 -4.52
C PRO A 96 18.19 5.62 -5.56
N ALA A 97 16.98 5.18 -5.91
CA ALA A 97 16.80 4.18 -6.95
C ALA A 97 17.14 4.77 -8.33
N GLU A 98 17.65 3.93 -9.25
CA GLU A 98 17.82 4.34 -10.65
C GLU A 98 16.48 4.51 -11.35
N LEU A 99 16.40 5.55 -12.16
CA LEU A 99 15.24 5.80 -13.01
C LEU A 99 15.28 4.88 -14.24
N GLY A 100 14.20 4.14 -14.46
CA GLY A 100 13.99 3.32 -15.66
C GLY A 100 13.28 4.09 -16.77
N ASP A 101 13.24 3.48 -17.96
CA ASP A 101 12.68 4.09 -19.17
C ASP A 101 11.22 4.56 -19.01
N LYS A 102 10.36 3.70 -18.42
CA LYS A 102 8.92 3.97 -18.21
C LYS A 102 8.58 4.41 -16.77
N GLN A 103 9.55 4.97 -16.07
CA GLN A 103 9.40 5.36 -14.69
C GLN A 103 9.55 6.86 -14.52
N VAL A 104 9.02 7.35 -13.40
CA VAL A 104 9.27 8.72 -12.95
C VAL A 104 9.89 8.70 -11.56
N ARG A 105 10.66 9.74 -11.23
CA ARG A 105 11.10 10.06 -9.88
C ARG A 105 10.14 11.08 -9.29
N VAL A 106 9.62 10.78 -8.11
CA VAL A 106 8.70 11.65 -7.38
C VAL A 106 9.36 12.09 -6.08
N ALA A 107 9.46 13.40 -5.86
CA ALA A 107 9.76 13.98 -4.56
C ALA A 107 8.51 13.84 -3.67
N VAL A 108 8.59 12.99 -2.67
CA VAL A 108 7.46 12.69 -1.79
C VAL A 108 7.21 13.87 -0.86
N ARG A 109 5.95 14.25 -0.74
CA ARG A 109 5.46 15.29 0.19
C ARG A 109 4.63 14.72 1.32
N ALA A 110 3.95 13.60 1.06
CA ALA A 110 3.14 12.92 2.06
C ALA A 110 3.03 11.42 1.75
N ALA A 111 2.88 10.61 2.78
CA ALA A 111 2.56 9.19 2.69
C ALA A 111 1.55 8.84 3.79
N SER A 112 0.67 7.86 3.57
CA SER A 112 -0.32 7.51 4.60
C SER A 112 0.01 6.21 5.31
N VAL A 113 -0.43 6.09 6.57
CA VAL A 113 -0.30 4.84 7.32
C VAL A 113 -1.50 3.95 7.02
N ASN A 114 -1.21 2.70 6.71
CA ASN A 114 -2.20 1.69 6.36
C ASN A 114 -2.12 0.49 7.32
N ARG A 115 -3.22 -0.23 7.48
CA ARG A 115 -3.23 -1.45 8.31
C ARG A 115 -2.20 -2.49 7.84
N ALA A 116 -1.94 -2.54 6.53
CA ALA A 116 -0.95 -3.43 5.96
C ALA A 116 0.50 -3.06 6.32
N ASP A 117 0.78 -1.79 6.66
CA ASP A 117 2.10 -1.37 7.14
C ASP A 117 2.40 -1.97 8.52
N LEU A 118 1.38 -2.13 9.39
CA LEU A 118 1.55 -2.84 10.67
C LEU A 118 1.88 -4.31 10.45
N ALA A 119 1.27 -4.96 9.47
CA ALA A 119 1.59 -6.33 9.10
C ALA A 119 3.00 -6.45 8.48
N GLN A 120 3.47 -5.41 7.79
CA GLN A 120 4.85 -5.29 7.29
C GLN A 120 5.84 -5.23 8.47
N LEU A 121 5.58 -4.35 9.44
CA LEU A 121 6.38 -4.19 10.64
C LEU A 121 6.44 -5.50 11.44
N ALA A 122 5.31 -6.20 11.57
CA ALA A 122 5.24 -7.51 12.23
C ALA A 122 5.87 -8.67 11.42
N GLY A 123 6.31 -8.43 10.17
CA GLY A 123 6.88 -9.45 9.29
C GLY A 123 5.88 -10.46 8.72
N THR A 124 4.58 -10.21 8.87
CA THR A 124 3.49 -11.06 8.37
C THR A 124 2.99 -10.66 6.98
N HIS A 125 3.38 -9.47 6.51
CA HIS A 125 3.07 -8.98 5.17
C HIS A 125 4.28 -9.18 4.24
N THR A 126 4.32 -10.33 3.56
CA THR A 126 5.35 -10.63 2.56
C THR A 126 4.78 -10.51 1.15
N SER A 127 5.48 -9.79 0.27
CA SER A 127 5.20 -9.83 -1.17
C SER A 127 5.82 -11.09 -1.78
N ILE A 128 5.18 -11.69 -2.77
CA ILE A 128 5.79 -12.77 -3.54
C ILE A 128 6.96 -12.18 -4.33
N GLY A 129 8.18 -12.71 -4.13
CA GLY A 129 9.40 -12.27 -4.84
C GLY A 129 10.25 -11.23 -4.12
N GLY A 130 9.95 -10.90 -2.85
CA GLY A 130 10.71 -9.91 -2.09
C GLY A 130 12.11 -10.37 -1.69
N VAL A 131 13.14 -9.70 -2.22
CA VAL A 131 14.50 -9.72 -1.67
C VAL A 131 14.49 -8.90 -0.36
N PRO A 132 15.15 -9.36 0.73
CA PRO A 132 15.31 -8.55 1.93
C PRO A 132 16.37 -7.47 1.70
N GLN A 133 15.98 -6.38 1.07
CA GLN A 133 16.64 -5.09 1.27
C GLN A 133 16.13 -4.51 2.59
N ALA A 134 16.93 -3.63 3.23
CA ALA A 134 16.42 -2.82 4.33
C ALA A 134 15.09 -2.22 3.86
N GLN A 135 13.99 -2.75 4.41
CA GLN A 135 12.70 -2.56 3.77
C GLN A 135 12.21 -1.16 4.12
N VAL A 136 12.33 -0.25 3.16
CA VAL A 136 11.67 1.06 3.27
C VAL A 136 10.18 0.81 3.40
N VAL A 137 9.58 1.41 4.42
CA VAL A 137 8.16 1.23 4.73
C VAL A 137 7.26 2.20 3.96
N GLY A 138 5.95 1.99 4.05
CA GLY A 138 4.94 2.77 3.35
C GLY A 138 4.45 2.11 2.08
N LEU A 139 3.13 2.11 1.89
CA LEU A 139 2.46 1.46 0.77
C LEU A 139 1.82 2.45 -0.21
N ASP A 140 1.91 3.73 0.08
CA ASP A 140 1.44 4.82 -0.77
C ASP A 140 2.34 6.06 -0.61
N ALA A 141 2.25 6.97 -1.57
CA ALA A 141 2.88 8.28 -1.51
C ALA A 141 2.15 9.28 -2.42
N ALA A 142 2.28 10.55 -2.08
CA ALA A 142 1.87 11.69 -2.89
C ALA A 142 3.03 12.70 -2.96
N GLY A 143 3.25 13.29 -4.13
CA GLY A 143 4.37 14.19 -4.32
C GLY A 143 4.37 14.82 -5.71
N GLU A 144 5.52 15.39 -6.06
CA GLU A 144 5.77 16.09 -7.32
C GLU A 144 6.79 15.33 -8.16
N ILE A 145 6.55 15.17 -9.44
CA ILE A 145 7.50 14.56 -10.38
C ILE A 145 8.71 15.49 -10.55
N VAL A 146 9.90 14.99 -10.23
CA VAL A 146 11.16 15.72 -10.38
C VAL A 146 12.02 15.23 -11.53
N GLU A 147 11.78 14.00 -12.02
CA GLU A 147 12.49 13.44 -13.16
C GLU A 147 11.59 12.44 -13.90
N VAL A 148 11.69 12.43 -15.24
CA VAL A 148 10.86 11.60 -16.11
C VAL A 148 11.76 10.73 -16.99
N GLY A 149 11.49 9.44 -17.04
CA GLY A 149 12.17 8.50 -17.93
C GLY A 149 11.81 8.74 -19.40
N PRO A 150 12.71 8.45 -20.33
CA PRO A 150 12.54 8.82 -21.76
C PRO A 150 11.32 8.17 -22.44
N GLY A 151 10.83 7.06 -21.95
CA GLY A 151 9.64 6.38 -22.46
C GLY A 151 8.32 6.84 -21.85
N VAL A 152 8.31 7.85 -20.98
CA VAL A 152 7.09 8.40 -20.38
C VAL A 152 6.60 9.59 -21.19
N THR A 153 5.33 9.56 -21.61
CA THR A 153 4.72 10.59 -22.46
C THR A 153 3.55 11.32 -21.78
N ASP A 154 2.93 10.71 -20.78
CA ASP A 154 1.68 11.17 -20.18
C ASP A 154 1.90 12.09 -18.97
N TYR A 155 3.15 12.24 -18.53
CA TYR A 155 3.52 13.02 -17.36
C TYR A 155 4.76 13.87 -17.60
N ALA A 156 4.84 15.00 -16.90
CA ALA A 156 5.95 15.92 -16.94
C ALA A 156 6.51 16.25 -15.56
N ARG A 157 7.71 16.82 -15.51
CA ARG A 157 8.25 17.41 -14.29
C ARG A 157 7.34 18.51 -13.77
N GLY A 158 7.09 18.50 -12.47
CA GLY A 158 6.17 19.43 -11.80
C GLY A 158 4.75 18.88 -11.62
N ASP A 159 4.40 17.76 -12.28
CA ASP A 159 3.09 17.15 -12.09
C ASP A 159 2.92 16.64 -10.66
N ARG A 160 1.76 16.91 -10.10
CA ARG A 160 1.34 16.47 -8.76
C ARG A 160 0.68 15.11 -8.88
N VAL A 161 1.27 14.11 -8.25
CA VAL A 161 0.84 12.71 -8.40
C VAL A 161 0.75 11.98 -7.07
N MET A 162 -0.10 10.97 -7.05
CA MET A 162 -0.20 9.99 -5.98
C MET A 162 -0.07 8.58 -6.56
N ALA A 163 0.49 7.65 -5.78
CA ALA A 163 0.68 6.28 -6.22
C ALA A 163 0.62 5.29 -5.06
N MET A 164 0.10 4.09 -5.35
CA MET A 164 0.38 2.92 -4.53
C MET A 164 1.78 2.42 -4.87
N VAL A 165 2.66 2.37 -3.89
CA VAL A 165 4.08 2.05 -4.08
C VAL A 165 4.64 1.32 -2.85
N ALA A 166 5.62 0.46 -3.06
CA ALA A 166 6.40 -0.09 -1.94
C ALA A 166 7.52 0.91 -1.57
N GLY A 167 7.64 1.23 -0.28
CA GLY A 167 8.65 2.17 0.21
C GLY A 167 8.26 3.64 0.07
N GLY A 168 6.97 3.96 0.24
CA GLY A 168 6.45 5.33 0.11
C GLY A 168 6.97 6.32 1.15
N LEU A 169 7.48 5.87 2.30
CA LEU A 169 8.08 6.71 3.34
C LEU A 169 9.57 6.96 3.06
N ALA A 170 9.87 7.67 1.99
CA ALA A 170 11.19 8.12 1.57
C ALA A 170 11.11 9.53 1.00
N GLN A 171 12.22 10.29 0.95
CA GLN A 171 12.23 11.62 0.33
C GLN A 171 11.93 11.55 -1.17
N GLU A 172 12.39 10.50 -1.84
CA GLU A 172 12.11 10.25 -3.24
C GLU A 172 11.75 8.79 -3.48
N ILE A 173 10.86 8.56 -4.44
CA ILE A 173 10.53 7.23 -4.95
C ILE A 173 10.67 7.18 -6.46
N VAL A 174 10.98 6.00 -6.99
CA VAL A 174 10.90 5.72 -8.42
C VAL A 174 9.75 4.75 -8.65
N VAL A 175 8.82 5.15 -9.49
CA VAL A 175 7.58 4.41 -9.73
C VAL A 175 7.26 4.34 -11.23
N ASP A 176 6.66 3.25 -11.68
CA ASP A 176 6.19 3.09 -13.04
C ASP A 176 5.07 4.10 -13.34
N ALA A 177 5.15 4.79 -14.47
CA ALA A 177 4.18 5.82 -14.85
C ALA A 177 2.74 5.31 -14.93
N SER A 178 2.55 4.01 -15.22
CA SER A 178 1.23 3.37 -15.24
C SER A 178 0.56 3.28 -13.86
N MET A 179 1.34 3.41 -12.78
CA MET A 179 0.86 3.38 -11.41
C MET A 179 0.45 4.76 -10.87
N LEU A 180 0.70 5.82 -11.62
CA LEU A 180 0.44 7.19 -11.19
C LEU A 180 -1.03 7.57 -11.36
N ILE A 181 -1.52 8.33 -10.38
CA ILE A 181 -2.82 9.01 -10.45
C ILE A 181 -2.56 10.49 -10.18
N PRO A 182 -2.98 11.40 -11.08
CA PRO A 182 -2.90 12.84 -10.83
C PRO A 182 -3.65 13.23 -9.57
N ILE A 183 -3.09 14.15 -8.80
CA ILE A 183 -3.78 14.74 -7.65
C ILE A 183 -4.70 15.86 -8.17
N PRO A 184 -6.02 15.80 -7.90
CA PRO A 184 -6.96 16.85 -8.28
C PRO A 184 -6.50 18.24 -7.79
N THR A 185 -6.85 19.29 -8.52
CA THR A 185 -6.38 20.65 -8.24
C THR A 185 -6.79 21.13 -6.85
N ASN A 186 -8.00 20.77 -6.41
CA ASN A 186 -8.55 21.13 -5.10
C ASN A 186 -8.10 20.22 -3.94
N TRP A 187 -7.14 19.29 -4.19
CA TRP A 187 -6.54 18.44 -3.16
C TRP A 187 -5.11 18.84 -2.83
N SER A 188 -4.72 18.74 -1.58
CA SER A 188 -3.34 18.77 -1.10
C SER A 188 -2.61 17.45 -1.34
N TYR A 189 -1.28 17.42 -1.13
CA TYR A 189 -0.51 16.16 -1.11
C TYR A 189 -0.95 15.23 0.02
N ILE A 190 -1.37 15.80 1.15
CA ILE A 190 -1.90 15.06 2.30
C ILE A 190 -3.16 14.29 1.89
N GLU A 191 -4.09 14.95 1.18
CA GLU A 191 -5.29 14.31 0.65
C GLU A 191 -4.97 13.27 -0.41
N GLY A 192 -4.02 13.53 -1.30
CA GLY A 192 -3.54 12.57 -2.29
C GLY A 192 -3.01 11.28 -1.63
N ALA A 193 -2.15 11.41 -0.63
CA ALA A 193 -1.62 10.26 0.12
C ALA A 193 -2.72 9.50 0.87
N ALA A 194 -3.65 10.24 1.51
CA ALA A 194 -4.77 9.64 2.23
C ALA A 194 -5.71 8.85 1.30
N ALA A 195 -5.81 9.25 0.05
CA ALA A 195 -6.79 8.76 -0.91
C ALA A 195 -6.35 7.51 -1.66
N VAL A 196 -5.12 7.49 -2.19
CA VAL A 196 -4.74 6.61 -3.29
C VAL A 196 -4.98 5.12 -3.02
N LEU A 197 -4.44 4.58 -1.93
CA LEU A 197 -4.58 3.15 -1.65
C LEU A 197 -6.02 2.77 -1.30
N GLY A 198 -6.72 3.64 -0.60
CA GLY A 198 -8.11 3.39 -0.21
C GLY A 198 -9.06 3.42 -1.39
N PHE A 199 -8.97 4.44 -2.26
CA PHE A 199 -9.80 4.49 -3.48
C PHE A 199 -9.49 3.34 -4.43
N MET A 200 -8.22 2.98 -4.63
CA MET A 200 -7.86 1.80 -5.43
C MET A 200 -8.47 0.52 -4.87
N THR A 201 -8.43 0.35 -3.54
CA THR A 201 -8.99 -0.84 -2.87
C THR A 201 -10.51 -0.87 -2.99
N ALA A 202 -11.17 0.23 -2.67
CA ALA A 202 -12.63 0.32 -2.66
C ALA A 202 -13.20 0.21 -4.09
N HIS A 203 -12.61 0.92 -5.06
CA HIS A 203 -13.02 0.82 -6.46
C HIS A 203 -12.84 -0.60 -7.02
N ASN A 204 -11.67 -1.22 -6.79
CA ASN A 204 -11.45 -2.59 -7.22
C ASN A 204 -12.43 -3.58 -6.59
N ALA A 205 -12.81 -3.37 -5.33
CA ALA A 205 -13.78 -4.23 -4.63
C ALA A 205 -15.21 -4.02 -5.13
N LEU A 206 -15.68 -2.77 -5.20
CA LEU A 206 -17.05 -2.42 -5.59
C LEU A 206 -17.29 -2.57 -7.09
N VAL A 207 -16.47 -1.89 -7.90
CA VAL A 207 -16.72 -1.74 -9.33
C VAL A 207 -16.18 -2.93 -10.12
N THR A 208 -14.89 -3.26 -9.92
CA THR A 208 -14.26 -4.31 -10.72
C THR A 208 -14.67 -5.71 -10.27
N THR A 209 -14.65 -5.97 -8.96
CA THR A 209 -14.88 -7.33 -8.42
C THR A 209 -16.35 -7.62 -8.18
N ALA A 210 -17.03 -6.77 -7.42
CA ALA A 210 -18.47 -6.95 -7.16
C ALA A 210 -19.34 -6.58 -8.37
N ARG A 211 -18.83 -5.82 -9.32
CA ARG A 211 -19.59 -5.37 -10.50
C ARG A 211 -20.86 -4.62 -10.10
N MET A 212 -20.72 -3.74 -9.10
CA MET A 212 -21.82 -2.96 -8.57
C MET A 212 -22.62 -2.27 -9.69
N ALA A 213 -23.93 -2.43 -9.67
CA ALA A 213 -24.88 -1.75 -10.54
C ALA A 213 -25.58 -0.61 -9.79
N ASP A 214 -26.10 0.34 -10.56
CA ASP A 214 -26.94 1.42 -10.03
C ASP A 214 -28.13 0.87 -9.26
N GLY A 215 -28.45 1.44 -8.10
CA GLY A 215 -29.56 1.05 -7.24
C GLY A 215 -29.30 -0.14 -6.31
N GLU A 216 -28.20 -0.85 -6.43
CA GLU A 216 -27.89 -2.00 -5.54
C GLU A 216 -27.59 -1.56 -4.10
N SER A 217 -27.89 -2.46 -3.16
CA SER A 217 -27.58 -2.30 -1.74
C SER A 217 -26.16 -2.76 -1.42
N VAL A 218 -25.43 -1.97 -0.60
CA VAL A 218 -24.04 -2.23 -0.24
C VAL A 218 -23.86 -2.17 1.28
N ALA A 219 -23.39 -3.26 1.89
CA ALA A 219 -22.91 -3.24 3.26
C ALA A 219 -21.39 -3.12 3.31
N ILE A 220 -20.89 -2.22 4.16
CA ILE A 220 -19.45 -1.95 4.31
C ILE A 220 -19.08 -2.16 5.77
N HIS A 221 -18.34 -3.24 6.05
CA HIS A 221 -17.83 -3.50 7.39
C HIS A 221 -16.66 -2.59 7.74
N ALA A 222 -16.52 -2.26 9.05
CA ALA A 222 -15.54 -1.29 9.54
C ALA A 222 -15.59 0.03 8.74
N ALA A 223 -16.79 0.54 8.52
CA ALA A 223 -17.07 1.71 7.68
C ALA A 223 -16.32 2.97 8.14
N THR A 224 -15.98 3.10 9.42
CA THR A 224 -15.19 4.21 9.97
C THR A 224 -13.68 4.11 9.70
N SER A 225 -13.19 3.04 9.08
CA SER A 225 -11.79 2.95 8.65
C SER A 225 -11.53 3.83 7.42
N GLY A 226 -10.25 4.17 7.17
CA GLY A 226 -9.89 4.98 6.02
C GLY A 226 -10.37 4.40 4.68
N VAL A 227 -10.25 3.08 4.48
CA VAL A 227 -10.78 2.40 3.27
C VAL A 227 -12.31 2.32 3.32
N GLY A 228 -12.90 2.05 4.49
CA GLY A 228 -14.36 1.97 4.66
C GLY A 228 -15.06 3.27 4.30
N MET A 229 -14.58 4.41 4.79
CA MET A 229 -15.15 5.73 4.45
C MET A 229 -15.04 6.03 2.95
N GLN A 230 -13.92 5.69 2.33
CA GLN A 230 -13.76 5.87 0.88
C GLN A 230 -14.65 4.90 0.08
N ALA A 231 -14.90 3.69 0.59
CA ALA A 231 -15.86 2.77 -0.01
C ALA A 231 -17.30 3.30 0.07
N VAL A 232 -17.68 3.93 1.19
CA VAL A 232 -18.98 4.62 1.33
C VAL A 232 -19.13 5.71 0.27
N GLN A 233 -18.10 6.58 0.16
CA GLN A 233 -18.11 7.66 -0.82
C GLN A 233 -18.22 7.15 -2.26
N LEU A 234 -17.47 6.08 -2.61
CA LEU A 234 -17.54 5.48 -3.94
C LEU A 234 -18.87 4.77 -4.18
N ALA A 235 -19.42 4.05 -3.20
CA ALA A 235 -20.72 3.40 -3.33
C ALA A 235 -21.80 4.44 -3.64
N ARG A 236 -21.80 5.58 -2.94
CA ARG A 236 -22.72 6.67 -3.21
C ARG A 236 -22.48 7.32 -4.58
N TYR A 237 -21.21 7.57 -4.93
CA TYR A 237 -20.81 8.14 -6.22
C TYR A 237 -21.24 7.29 -7.42
N PHE A 238 -21.20 5.97 -7.28
CA PHE A 238 -21.62 5.00 -8.30
C PHE A 238 -23.08 4.56 -8.19
N GLY A 239 -23.93 5.25 -7.41
CA GLY A 239 -25.37 5.08 -7.40
C GLY A 239 -25.90 3.95 -6.53
N ALA A 240 -25.23 3.57 -5.44
CA ALA A 240 -25.82 2.62 -4.49
C ALA A 240 -27.17 3.12 -3.97
N GLY A 241 -28.20 2.27 -4.02
CA GLY A 241 -29.55 2.57 -3.57
C GLY A 241 -29.68 2.55 -2.04
N LEU A 242 -28.90 1.68 -1.38
CA LEU A 242 -28.83 1.57 0.08
C LEU A 242 -27.38 1.33 0.50
N ILE A 243 -26.85 2.12 1.43
CA ILE A 243 -25.53 1.94 2.01
C ILE A 243 -25.66 1.67 3.50
N VAL A 244 -25.23 0.47 3.92
CA VAL A 244 -25.18 0.04 5.32
C VAL A 244 -23.73 0.08 5.80
N GLY A 245 -23.42 0.91 6.79
CA GLY A 245 -22.11 0.98 7.40
C GLY A 245 -22.07 0.24 8.74
N THR A 246 -21.09 -0.64 8.99
CA THR A 246 -20.96 -1.23 10.32
C THR A 246 -19.81 -0.63 11.10
N THR A 247 -20.01 -0.46 12.40
CA THR A 247 -19.01 -0.01 13.37
C THR A 247 -19.06 -0.88 14.63
N ARG A 248 -18.10 -0.69 15.54
CA ARG A 248 -18.09 -1.33 16.87
C ARG A 248 -18.50 -0.38 17.99
N SER A 249 -18.80 0.87 17.67
CA SER A 249 -19.24 1.89 18.61
C SER A 249 -20.00 2.98 17.87
N ASP A 250 -20.79 3.76 18.57
CA ASP A 250 -21.55 4.88 17.99
C ASP A 250 -20.66 6.10 17.66
N ARG A 251 -19.37 6.03 18.06
CA ARG A 251 -18.38 7.05 17.74
C ARG A 251 -18.09 7.06 16.26
N GLY A 252 -18.57 8.01 15.52
CA GLY A 252 -18.38 8.13 14.07
C GLY A 252 -19.66 7.93 13.27
N SER A 253 -20.79 7.59 13.92
CA SER A 253 -22.08 7.48 13.21
C SER A 253 -22.43 8.77 12.48
N ALA A 254 -22.38 9.93 13.14
CA ALA A 254 -22.65 11.22 12.51
C ALA A 254 -21.70 11.53 11.32
N LEU A 255 -20.45 11.04 11.37
CA LEU A 255 -19.53 11.18 10.25
C LEU A 255 -19.92 10.26 9.10
N LEU A 256 -20.34 9.03 9.37
CA LEU A 256 -20.82 8.10 8.34
C LEU A 256 -22.11 8.61 7.70
N ASP A 257 -23.05 9.14 8.47
CA ASP A 257 -24.26 9.77 7.97
C ASP A 257 -23.92 10.92 7.01
N ALA A 258 -22.97 11.80 7.39
CA ALA A 258 -22.49 12.89 6.56
C ALA A 258 -21.79 12.43 5.27
N LEU A 259 -21.21 11.23 5.26
CA LEU A 259 -20.60 10.61 4.09
C LEU A 259 -21.60 9.88 3.18
N GLY A 260 -22.87 9.79 3.60
CA GLY A 260 -23.95 9.19 2.82
C GLY A 260 -24.24 7.72 3.16
N VAL A 261 -23.94 7.25 4.37
CA VAL A 261 -24.46 5.98 4.88
C VAL A 261 -25.93 6.18 5.24
N ASP A 262 -26.80 5.26 4.80
CA ASP A 262 -28.23 5.32 5.08
C ASP A 262 -28.56 4.65 6.42
N GLU A 263 -27.82 3.61 6.80
CA GLU A 263 -27.99 2.90 8.07
C GLU A 263 -26.64 2.57 8.69
N VAL A 264 -26.41 3.01 9.93
CA VAL A 264 -25.22 2.68 10.70
C VAL A 264 -25.53 1.62 11.74
N ILE A 265 -24.93 0.45 11.63
CA ILE A 265 -25.14 -0.67 12.56
C ILE A 265 -23.95 -0.80 13.51
N ASN A 266 -24.18 -0.61 14.81
CA ASN A 266 -23.21 -0.92 15.87
C ASN A 266 -23.24 -2.42 16.17
N THR A 267 -22.26 -3.16 15.65
CA THR A 267 -22.18 -4.62 15.77
C THR A 267 -21.81 -5.12 17.19
N SER A 268 -21.50 -4.22 18.13
CA SER A 268 -21.31 -4.58 19.53
C SER A 268 -22.64 -4.74 20.28
N SER A 269 -23.71 -4.16 19.77
CA SER A 269 -25.05 -4.18 20.40
C SER A 269 -26.15 -4.72 19.50
N THR A 270 -25.91 -4.82 18.19
CA THR A 270 -26.93 -5.18 17.19
C THR A 270 -26.43 -6.31 16.31
N ASP A 271 -27.26 -7.33 16.09
CA ASP A 271 -27.00 -8.38 15.12
C ASP A 271 -27.09 -7.79 13.70
N PHE A 272 -25.96 -7.83 12.99
CA PHE A 272 -25.85 -7.28 11.64
C PHE A 272 -26.80 -7.98 10.66
N ALA A 273 -26.86 -9.32 10.69
CA ALA A 273 -27.66 -10.06 9.72
C ALA A 273 -29.16 -9.84 9.92
N ALA A 274 -29.61 -9.87 11.17
CA ALA A 274 -31.00 -9.60 11.49
C ALA A 274 -31.42 -8.17 11.08
N ARG A 275 -30.56 -7.17 11.39
CA ARG A 275 -30.86 -5.78 11.05
C ARG A 275 -30.80 -5.54 9.54
N ALA A 276 -29.86 -6.13 8.83
CA ALA A 276 -29.77 -6.03 7.37
C ALA A 276 -31.00 -6.62 6.68
N LEU A 277 -31.50 -7.74 7.15
CA LEU A 277 -32.76 -8.33 6.64
C LEU A 277 -33.99 -7.47 6.96
N ASP A 278 -34.05 -6.88 8.15
CA ASP A 278 -35.14 -5.99 8.56
C ASP A 278 -35.25 -4.76 7.62
N ILE A 279 -34.14 -4.04 7.42
CA ILE A 279 -34.13 -2.83 6.58
C ILE A 279 -34.30 -3.10 5.08
N THR A 280 -34.06 -4.33 4.64
CA THR A 280 -34.28 -4.77 3.25
C THR A 280 -35.57 -5.57 3.07
N GLU A 281 -36.47 -5.57 4.06
CA GLU A 281 -37.74 -6.32 4.04
C GLU A 281 -37.56 -7.79 3.67
N GLY A 282 -36.46 -8.40 4.15
CA GLY A 282 -36.09 -9.79 3.89
C GLY A 282 -35.35 -10.06 2.58
N SER A 283 -35.19 -9.06 1.72
CA SER A 283 -34.48 -9.22 0.43
C SER A 283 -32.99 -9.48 0.59
N GLY A 284 -32.38 -8.92 1.63
CA GLY A 284 -30.94 -9.00 1.91
C GLY A 284 -30.13 -7.96 1.15
N ILE A 285 -28.81 -7.99 1.35
CA ILE A 285 -27.83 -7.04 0.81
C ILE A 285 -27.19 -7.61 -0.47
N ASP A 286 -27.16 -6.83 -1.55
CA ASP A 286 -26.58 -7.27 -2.83
C ASP A 286 -25.07 -7.41 -2.79
N ILE A 287 -24.36 -6.49 -2.11
CA ILE A 287 -22.89 -6.47 -2.01
C ILE A 287 -22.46 -6.27 -0.57
N VAL A 288 -21.62 -7.16 -0.07
CA VAL A 288 -20.97 -7.01 1.24
C VAL A 288 -19.47 -6.81 1.03
N LEU A 289 -18.93 -5.65 1.43
CA LEU A 289 -17.50 -5.40 1.51
C LEU A 289 -16.99 -5.79 2.90
N ASP A 290 -16.32 -6.93 2.98
CA ASP A 290 -15.86 -7.48 4.23
C ASP A 290 -14.39 -7.10 4.53
N HIS A 291 -14.21 -6.11 5.41
CA HIS A 291 -12.91 -5.71 5.95
C HIS A 291 -12.53 -6.49 7.21
N VAL A 292 -13.48 -7.26 7.79
CA VAL A 292 -13.33 -7.94 9.07
C VAL A 292 -12.91 -9.39 8.91
N GLY A 293 -13.59 -10.14 8.04
CA GLY A 293 -13.35 -11.57 7.84
C GLY A 293 -13.72 -12.40 9.08
N GLY A 294 -13.14 -13.58 9.20
CA GLY A 294 -13.29 -14.43 10.38
C GLY A 294 -14.75 -14.73 10.71
N SER A 295 -15.16 -14.35 11.91
CA SER A 295 -16.52 -14.59 12.43
C SER A 295 -17.62 -13.87 11.65
N TYR A 296 -17.31 -12.84 10.87
CA TYR A 296 -18.30 -12.11 10.07
C TYR A 296 -18.81 -12.89 8.86
N LEU A 297 -18.06 -13.90 8.37
CA LEU A 297 -18.46 -14.66 7.20
C LEU A 297 -19.87 -15.26 7.31
N SER A 298 -20.19 -15.87 8.44
CA SER A 298 -21.54 -16.46 8.66
C SER A 298 -22.65 -15.40 8.61
N MET A 299 -22.44 -14.27 9.27
CA MET A 299 -23.41 -13.15 9.26
C MET A 299 -23.56 -12.56 7.85
N ASN A 300 -22.46 -12.45 7.10
CA ASN A 300 -22.49 -11.95 5.72
C ASN A 300 -23.32 -12.85 4.81
N ILE A 301 -23.17 -14.18 4.95
CA ILE A 301 -23.97 -15.16 4.19
C ILE A 301 -25.45 -15.04 4.54
N GLN A 302 -25.78 -14.85 5.83
CA GLN A 302 -27.16 -14.67 6.27
C GLN A 302 -27.78 -13.38 5.74
N ALA A 303 -27.02 -12.27 5.81
CA ALA A 303 -27.47 -10.95 5.37
C ALA A 303 -27.56 -10.78 3.86
N ALA A 304 -26.79 -11.54 3.09
CA ALA A 304 -26.70 -11.37 1.64
C ALA A 304 -28.00 -11.72 0.92
N ALA A 305 -28.32 -10.97 -0.12
CA ALA A 305 -29.43 -11.24 -1.04
C ALA A 305 -29.16 -12.49 -1.90
N VAL A 306 -30.19 -12.98 -2.59
CA VAL A 306 -30.05 -14.02 -3.62
C VAL A 306 -29.18 -13.47 -4.76
N LYS A 307 -28.10 -14.19 -5.14
CA LYS A 307 -27.03 -13.77 -6.07
C LYS A 307 -26.15 -12.63 -5.50
N GLY A 308 -26.19 -12.42 -4.19
CA GLY A 308 -25.32 -11.45 -3.54
C GLY A 308 -23.82 -11.77 -3.70
N ARG A 309 -22.99 -10.74 -3.57
CA ARG A 309 -21.53 -10.84 -3.67
C ARG A 309 -20.91 -10.44 -2.35
N ILE A 310 -20.09 -11.31 -1.78
CA ILE A 310 -19.33 -11.04 -0.55
C ILE A 310 -17.87 -10.88 -0.97
N VAL A 311 -17.33 -9.67 -0.85
CA VAL A 311 -15.95 -9.35 -1.25
C VAL A 311 -15.07 -9.23 -0.01
N GLY A 312 -14.21 -10.22 0.19
CA GLY A 312 -13.24 -10.26 1.27
C GLY A 312 -12.06 -9.32 1.01
N VAL A 313 -12.04 -8.16 1.69
CA VAL A 313 -11.00 -7.12 1.55
C VAL A 313 -9.98 -7.22 2.67
N GLY A 314 -10.42 -7.32 3.91
CA GLY A 314 -9.58 -7.34 5.10
C GLY A 314 -9.76 -8.60 5.95
N ARG A 315 -9.01 -8.67 7.06
CA ARG A 315 -9.02 -9.78 8.02
C ARG A 315 -8.82 -9.27 9.43
N LEU A 316 -9.48 -8.15 9.76
CA LEU A 316 -9.32 -7.48 11.07
C LEU A 316 -9.80 -8.36 12.24
N GLY A 317 -10.78 -9.22 11.99
CA GLY A 317 -11.37 -10.14 12.98
C GLY A 317 -10.88 -11.58 12.84
N GLY A 318 -9.97 -11.87 11.92
CA GLY A 318 -9.39 -13.20 11.72
C GLY A 318 -9.34 -13.65 10.27
N ALA A 319 -8.54 -14.67 10.01
CA ALA A 319 -8.33 -15.23 8.67
C ALA A 319 -9.28 -16.39 8.35
N GLU A 320 -9.89 -17.01 9.35
CA GLU A 320 -10.71 -18.22 9.24
C GLU A 320 -12.14 -17.95 9.69
N GLY A 321 -13.11 -18.53 8.99
CA GLY A 321 -14.53 -18.40 9.30
C GLY A 321 -15.33 -19.60 8.82
N LEU A 322 -16.50 -19.83 9.40
CA LEU A 322 -17.41 -20.91 9.03
C LEU A 322 -18.22 -20.50 7.80
N LEU A 323 -18.24 -21.38 6.81
CA LEU A 323 -19.01 -21.26 5.57
C LEU A 323 -20.20 -22.20 5.62
N ASP A 324 -21.42 -21.63 5.60
CA ASP A 324 -22.66 -22.37 5.38
C ASP A 324 -22.80 -22.69 3.89
N MET A 325 -22.52 -23.94 3.51
CA MET A 325 -22.57 -24.40 2.12
C MET A 325 -23.99 -24.48 1.56
N GLU A 326 -24.99 -24.75 2.42
CA GLU A 326 -26.40 -24.79 2.02
C GLU A 326 -26.88 -23.38 1.70
N ALA A 327 -26.63 -22.40 2.57
CA ALA A 327 -27.00 -21.02 2.34
C ALA A 327 -26.26 -20.42 1.13
N LEU A 328 -24.94 -20.72 0.95
CA LEU A 328 -24.18 -20.35 -0.23
C LEU A 328 -24.84 -20.82 -1.52
N ALA A 329 -25.20 -22.11 -1.58
CA ALA A 329 -25.83 -22.71 -2.75
C ALA A 329 -27.25 -22.20 -2.96
N PHE A 330 -28.08 -22.18 -1.92
CA PHE A 330 -29.47 -21.73 -1.98
C PHE A 330 -29.60 -20.29 -2.49
N LYS A 331 -28.78 -19.39 -1.96
CA LYS A 331 -28.75 -17.98 -2.40
C LYS A 331 -27.89 -17.75 -3.65
N ARG A 332 -27.15 -18.76 -4.13
CA ARG A 332 -26.24 -18.65 -5.29
C ARG A 332 -25.23 -17.50 -5.11
N LEU A 333 -24.61 -17.43 -3.93
CA LEU A 333 -23.70 -16.34 -3.57
C LEU A 333 -22.36 -16.46 -4.30
N GLU A 334 -21.74 -15.31 -4.56
CA GLU A 334 -20.33 -15.23 -4.95
C GLU A 334 -19.50 -14.79 -3.73
N LEU A 335 -18.48 -15.58 -3.37
CA LEU A 335 -17.50 -15.23 -2.35
C LEU A 335 -16.13 -15.00 -3.01
N VAL A 336 -15.66 -13.76 -3.01
CA VAL A 336 -14.47 -13.35 -3.78
C VAL A 336 -13.49 -12.60 -2.88
N GLY A 337 -12.20 -12.96 -2.96
CA GLY A 337 -11.13 -12.24 -2.26
C GLY A 337 -10.44 -11.21 -3.13
N VAL A 338 -10.06 -10.07 -2.55
CA VAL A 338 -9.23 -9.06 -3.21
C VAL A 338 -7.93 -8.82 -2.46
N THR A 339 -6.83 -8.59 -3.20
CA THR A 339 -5.53 -8.25 -2.64
C THR A 339 -4.63 -7.62 -3.71
N PHE A 340 -3.68 -6.76 -3.27
CA PHE A 340 -2.60 -6.27 -4.14
C PHE A 340 -1.30 -7.07 -3.98
N ARG A 341 -1.19 -7.90 -2.94
CA ARG A 341 0.06 -8.59 -2.56
C ARG A 341 0.59 -9.57 -3.59
N THR A 342 -0.32 -10.26 -4.27
CA THR A 342 0.00 -11.29 -5.26
C THR A 342 -0.11 -10.79 -6.70
N ARG A 343 -0.45 -9.51 -6.90
CA ARG A 343 -0.60 -8.92 -8.24
C ARG A 343 0.74 -8.45 -8.79
N THR A 344 0.94 -8.67 -10.07
CA THR A 344 2.02 -8.08 -10.85
C THR A 344 1.85 -6.56 -10.97
N THR A 345 2.90 -5.85 -11.39
CA THR A 345 2.80 -4.41 -11.68
C THR A 345 1.74 -4.13 -12.75
N GLN A 346 1.65 -4.97 -13.78
CA GLN A 346 0.64 -4.84 -14.83
C GLN A 346 -0.79 -4.96 -14.29
N GLU A 347 -1.09 -5.98 -13.50
CA GLU A 347 -2.41 -6.15 -12.88
C GLU A 347 -2.78 -5.00 -11.93
N LYS A 348 -1.80 -4.40 -11.26
CA LYS A 348 -2.01 -3.19 -10.45
C LYS A 348 -2.28 -1.97 -11.31
N ALA A 349 -1.55 -1.83 -12.44
CA ALA A 349 -1.76 -0.77 -13.40
C ALA A 349 -3.15 -0.84 -14.05
N GLU A 350 -3.68 -2.04 -14.29
CA GLU A 350 -5.05 -2.23 -14.79
C GLU A 350 -6.10 -1.69 -13.79
N ILE A 351 -5.87 -1.87 -12.47
CA ILE A 351 -6.74 -1.29 -11.43
C ILE A 351 -6.63 0.24 -11.42
N VAL A 352 -5.42 0.79 -11.52
CA VAL A 352 -5.21 2.24 -11.63
C VAL A 352 -5.91 2.78 -12.88
N HIS A 353 -5.78 2.09 -14.01
CA HIS A 353 -6.42 2.48 -15.26
C HIS A 353 -7.95 2.47 -15.14
N ALA A 354 -8.53 1.44 -14.52
CA ALA A 354 -9.97 1.37 -14.29
C ALA A 354 -10.45 2.53 -13.40
N LEU A 355 -9.76 2.80 -12.29
CA LEU A 355 -10.08 3.92 -11.40
C LEU A 355 -10.00 5.27 -12.14
N ARG A 356 -8.93 5.48 -12.91
CA ARG A 356 -8.75 6.71 -13.73
C ARG A 356 -9.80 6.85 -14.81
N ARG A 357 -10.24 5.76 -15.42
CA ARG A 357 -11.32 5.77 -16.43
C ARG A 357 -12.64 6.23 -15.81
N ASP A 358 -12.96 5.73 -14.61
CA ASP A 358 -14.28 5.89 -14.01
C ASP A 358 -14.38 7.20 -13.19
N ILE A 359 -13.26 7.75 -12.71
CA ILE A 359 -13.20 9.04 -12.02
C ILE A 359 -12.37 10.02 -12.85
N ALA A 360 -13.05 10.84 -13.63
CA ALA A 360 -12.42 11.71 -14.64
C ALA A 360 -11.27 12.59 -14.11
N PRO A 361 -11.34 13.25 -12.93
CA PRO A 361 -10.24 14.04 -12.39
C PRO A 361 -8.96 13.26 -12.10
N PHE A 362 -9.00 11.92 -12.06
CA PHE A 362 -7.82 11.06 -11.88
C PHE A 362 -7.11 10.70 -13.19
N ARG A 363 -7.60 11.18 -14.33
CA ARG A 363 -6.95 10.97 -15.63
C ARG A 363 -5.78 11.95 -15.81
N PRO A 364 -4.69 11.56 -16.49
CA PRO A 364 -3.57 12.45 -16.76
C PRO A 364 -3.95 13.69 -17.58
N ASP A 365 -4.86 13.53 -18.55
CA ASP A 365 -5.40 14.61 -19.37
C ASP A 365 -6.35 15.55 -18.60
N ALA A 366 -6.72 15.19 -17.37
CA ALA A 366 -7.57 15.95 -16.46
C ALA A 366 -6.84 16.41 -15.19
N ALA A 367 -5.50 16.36 -15.16
CA ALA A 367 -4.66 16.63 -13.99
C ALA A 367 -4.87 18.01 -13.33
N HIS A 368 -5.54 18.93 -14.01
CA HIS A 368 -5.84 20.28 -13.50
C HIS A 368 -7.33 20.50 -13.22
N ARG A 369 -8.10 19.42 -13.05
CA ARG A 369 -9.51 19.49 -12.70
C ARG A 369 -9.74 19.23 -11.22
N ASP A 370 -10.75 19.88 -10.69
CA ASP A 370 -11.27 19.61 -9.34
C ASP A 370 -12.03 18.29 -9.32
N ILE A 371 -11.96 17.60 -8.18
CA ILE A 371 -12.81 16.45 -7.90
C ILE A 371 -14.04 16.88 -7.12
N HIS A 372 -15.13 16.11 -7.24
CA HIS A 372 -16.35 16.34 -6.48
C HIS A 372 -16.08 16.25 -4.97
N GLU A 373 -16.61 17.17 -4.19
CA GLU A 373 -16.38 17.28 -2.73
C GLU A 373 -16.75 15.99 -1.98
N SER A 374 -17.75 15.22 -2.47
CA SER A 374 -18.16 13.95 -1.87
C SER A 374 -17.08 12.86 -1.91
N LEU A 375 -16.05 13.01 -2.73
CA LEU A 375 -14.94 12.06 -2.85
C LEU A 375 -13.69 12.48 -2.06
N ARG A 376 -13.80 13.41 -1.11
CA ARG A 376 -12.67 13.88 -0.32
C ARG A 376 -12.30 12.90 0.81
N PRO A 377 -11.03 12.45 0.92
CA PRO A 377 -10.64 11.51 1.97
C PRO A 377 -10.75 12.13 3.37
N VAL A 378 -11.24 11.37 4.33
CA VAL A 378 -11.31 11.80 5.74
C VAL A 378 -9.95 11.56 6.39
N ILE A 379 -9.35 12.64 6.90
CA ILE A 379 -8.04 12.64 7.55
C ILE A 379 -8.22 12.81 9.06
N ALA A 380 -7.81 11.80 9.80
CA ALA A 380 -7.90 11.79 11.25
C ALA A 380 -6.73 12.51 11.93
N ARG A 381 -5.53 12.39 11.34
CA ARG A 381 -4.29 12.98 11.87
C ARG A 381 -3.29 13.24 10.75
N VAL A 382 -2.53 14.30 10.91
CA VAL A 382 -1.32 14.58 10.14
C VAL A 382 -0.18 14.71 11.14
N LEU A 383 0.92 14.02 10.90
CA LEU A 383 2.12 14.02 11.73
C LEU A 383 3.35 14.19 10.84
N PRO A 384 4.43 14.80 11.32
CA PRO A 384 5.70 14.76 10.59
C PRO A 384 6.24 13.32 10.55
N TRP A 385 6.92 12.95 9.48
CA TRP A 385 7.36 11.56 9.27
C TRP A 385 8.38 11.02 10.29
N ASN A 386 9.11 11.90 10.99
CA ASN A 386 9.95 11.50 12.12
C ASN A 386 9.13 10.99 13.33
N GLU A 387 7.81 11.20 13.34
CA GLU A 387 6.86 10.64 14.31
C GLU A 387 6.15 9.38 13.78
N ALA A 388 6.73 8.69 12.80
CA ALA A 388 6.13 7.50 12.20
C ALA A 388 5.80 6.40 13.22
N GLU A 389 6.62 6.19 14.25
CA GLU A 389 6.32 5.23 15.32
C GLU A 389 5.02 5.57 16.05
N GLN A 390 4.80 6.84 16.38
CA GLN A 390 3.55 7.31 16.98
C GLN A 390 2.35 7.07 16.05
N ALA A 391 2.52 7.36 14.76
CA ALA A 391 1.47 7.11 13.76
C ALA A 391 1.09 5.62 13.66
N TYR A 392 2.07 4.72 13.71
CA TYR A 392 1.85 3.28 13.72
C TYR A 392 1.18 2.80 15.01
N GLN A 393 1.54 3.38 16.16
CA GLN A 393 0.88 3.10 17.45
C GLN A 393 -0.59 3.54 17.42
N LEU A 394 -0.88 4.76 16.94
CA LEU A 394 -2.24 5.26 16.75
C LEU A 394 -3.07 4.34 15.83
N MET A 395 -2.48 3.89 14.72
CA MET A 395 -3.13 2.95 13.81
C MET A 395 -3.43 1.60 14.49
N SER A 396 -2.55 1.11 15.36
CA SER A 396 -2.74 -0.16 16.08
C SER A 396 -3.85 -0.09 17.11
N GLY A 397 -4.11 1.08 17.73
CA GLY A 397 -5.14 1.30 18.74
C GLY A 397 -6.57 1.16 18.24
N ASN A 398 -6.82 1.17 16.94
CA ASN A 398 -8.15 1.04 16.30
C ASN A 398 -9.17 2.15 16.63
N ASP A 399 -8.74 3.28 17.18
CA ASP A 399 -9.62 4.37 17.63
C ASP A 399 -9.73 5.54 16.66
N MET A 400 -9.03 5.46 15.51
CA MET A 400 -8.98 6.54 14.54
C MET A 400 -10.13 6.48 13.56
N LEU A 401 -10.77 7.62 13.33
CA LEU A 401 -11.82 7.81 12.31
C LEU A 401 -11.18 8.42 11.07
N GLY A 402 -10.87 7.60 10.07
CA GLY A 402 -10.20 8.06 8.84
C GLY A 402 -8.73 7.68 8.74
N LYS A 403 -7.97 8.46 7.97
CA LYS A 403 -6.58 8.20 7.62
C LYS A 403 -5.60 8.96 8.51
N ILE A 404 -4.46 8.34 8.80
CA ILE A 404 -3.28 9.00 9.36
C ILE A 404 -2.31 9.25 8.23
N VAL A 405 -1.81 10.48 8.12
CA VAL A 405 -0.88 10.90 7.07
C VAL A 405 0.41 11.41 7.71
N LEU A 406 1.52 11.08 7.10
CA LEU A 406 2.86 11.53 7.46
C LEU A 406 3.33 12.54 6.41
N GLU A 407 3.68 13.76 6.84
CA GLU A 407 4.35 14.75 5.99
C GLU A 407 5.83 14.41 5.88
N VAL A 408 6.33 14.31 4.65
CA VAL A 408 7.73 14.06 4.34
C VAL A 408 8.41 15.39 4.05
N GLY A 409 9.38 15.73 4.90
CA GLY A 409 10.13 16.98 4.85
C GLY A 409 11.61 16.80 4.53
#